data_d24ec60d92592f2626b5348cf0366bfd
#
_entry.id   d24ec60d92592f2626b5348cf0366bfd
#
_cell.length_a   1.000
_cell.length_b   1.000
_cell.length_c   1.000
_cell.angle_alpha   90.00
_cell.angle_beta   90.00
_cell.angle_gamma   90.00
#
_symmetry.space_group_name_H-M   'P 1'
#
loop_
_entity.id
_entity.type
_entity.pdbx_description
1 polymer ?
#
loop_
_entity_poly.entity_id
_entity_poly.type
_entity_poly.pdbx_seq_one_letter_code
_entity_poly.pdbx_strand_id
1 'polypeptide(L)'
;MDERKPIAMFSEEMTSRLTGVSVRQLRYWDSDGFFSPSFGYEDRSKPYSRLYSFRDLVALKVLNGLRNEVKVPLGHLREVKERLLSLGERLWGETTLYVHNKHVVFVNPETDTLEEVVSGQGVLQIPLLVASANMREAIRLLNQRKPETIGKFEKKRNVADNQLVIAGTRIPVQNIKAFAAQGYSVDQIKLEYPTLTEEDIRAAINYHAAA
;
A
#
# COMPACT_ATOMS: atom_id res chain seq x y z
N MET A 1 -21.74 19.05 -3.82
CA MET A 1 -21.25 18.01 -4.75
C MET A 1 -20.08 17.33 -4.03
N ASP A 2 -20.34 16.14 -3.55
CA ASP A 2 -19.37 15.34 -2.82
C ASP A 2 -18.36 14.79 -3.85
N GLU A 3 -17.19 15.39 -3.93
CA GLU A 3 -16.08 14.85 -4.70
C GLU A 3 -15.65 13.54 -4.06
N ARG A 4 -16.21 12.43 -4.53
CA ARG A 4 -15.74 11.09 -4.18
C ARG A 4 -14.30 10.96 -4.65
N LYS A 5 -13.37 11.26 -3.74
CA LYS A 5 -11.95 10.98 -3.96
C LYS A 5 -11.83 9.50 -4.31
N PRO A 6 -11.12 9.15 -5.39
CA PRO A 6 -10.95 7.75 -5.76
C PRO A 6 -10.34 6.98 -4.58
N ILE A 7 -11.03 5.94 -4.14
CA ILE A 7 -10.51 5.04 -3.11
C ILE A 7 -9.38 4.25 -3.78
N ALA A 8 -8.15 4.60 -3.47
CA ALA A 8 -7.01 3.81 -3.92
C ALA A 8 -7.04 2.45 -3.24
N MET A 9 -7.12 1.38 -4.03
CA MET A 9 -7.03 0.00 -3.57
C MET A 9 -5.70 -0.60 -4.00
N PHE A 10 -5.08 -1.36 -3.10
CA PHE A 10 -3.75 -1.93 -3.29
C PHE A 10 -3.81 -3.45 -3.23
N SER A 11 -3.17 -4.12 -4.20
CA SER A 11 -3.03 -5.58 -4.18
C SER A 11 -2.08 -6.04 -3.06
N GLU A 12 -2.05 -7.35 -2.79
CA GLU A 12 -1.11 -7.94 -1.82
C GLU A 12 0.34 -7.60 -2.14
N GLU A 13 0.73 -7.64 -3.43
CA GLU A 13 2.09 -7.36 -3.87
C GLU A 13 2.45 -5.88 -3.68
N MET A 14 1.54 -4.97 -4.04
CA MET A 14 1.75 -3.53 -3.83
C MET A 14 1.83 -3.22 -2.34
N THR A 15 0.94 -3.79 -1.54
CA THR A 15 0.91 -3.65 -0.09
C THR A 15 2.21 -4.15 0.54
N SER A 16 2.68 -5.32 0.14
CA SER A 16 3.96 -5.87 0.61
C SER A 16 5.14 -4.94 0.31
N ARG A 17 5.21 -4.40 -0.89
CA ARG A 17 6.29 -3.47 -1.30
C ARG A 17 6.26 -2.15 -0.52
N LEU A 18 5.08 -1.61 -0.25
CA LEU A 18 4.90 -0.34 0.46
C LEU A 18 5.12 -0.46 1.96
N THR A 19 4.64 -1.54 2.56
CA THR A 19 4.64 -1.70 4.01
C THR A 19 5.84 -2.46 4.55
N GLY A 20 6.48 -3.29 3.70
CA GLY A 20 7.54 -4.21 4.12
C GLY A 20 7.01 -5.53 4.72
N VAL A 21 5.69 -5.68 4.87
CA VAL A 21 5.08 -6.94 5.31
C VAL A 21 5.05 -7.92 4.14
N SER A 22 5.59 -9.12 4.28
CA SER A 22 5.60 -10.10 3.20
C SER A 22 4.18 -10.55 2.83
N VAL A 23 3.95 -10.93 1.56
CA VAL A 23 2.66 -11.47 1.10
C VAL A 23 2.23 -12.69 1.94
N ARG A 24 3.20 -13.55 2.30
CA ARG A 24 2.95 -14.70 3.18
C ARG A 24 2.43 -14.26 4.56
N GLN A 25 3.00 -13.20 5.11
CA GLN A 25 2.60 -12.67 6.41
C GLN A 25 1.22 -11.98 6.34
N LEU A 26 0.94 -11.25 5.26
CA LEU A 26 -0.38 -10.65 5.01
C LEU A 26 -1.48 -11.73 4.98
N ARG A 27 -1.24 -12.81 4.25
CA ARG A 27 -2.18 -13.95 4.15
C ARG A 27 -2.35 -14.67 5.49
N TYR A 28 -1.27 -14.85 6.22
CA TYR A 28 -1.31 -15.46 7.56
C TYR A 28 -2.12 -14.60 8.52
N TRP A 29 -1.88 -13.28 8.55
CA TRP A 29 -2.62 -12.37 9.44
C TRP A 29 -4.11 -12.28 9.10
N ASP A 30 -4.47 -12.36 7.81
CA ASP A 30 -5.87 -12.42 7.38
C ASP A 30 -6.54 -13.74 7.81
N SER A 31 -5.90 -14.89 7.57
CA SER A 31 -6.44 -16.18 7.96
C SER A 31 -6.53 -16.39 9.48
N ASP A 32 -5.64 -15.76 10.23
CA ASP A 32 -5.56 -15.80 11.68
C ASP A 32 -6.48 -14.76 12.36
N GLY A 33 -7.16 -13.89 11.58
CA GLY A 33 -8.04 -12.84 12.07
C GLY A 33 -7.33 -11.66 12.75
N PHE A 34 -5.98 -11.63 12.71
CA PHE A 34 -5.22 -10.53 13.28
C PHE A 34 -5.36 -9.24 12.48
N PHE A 35 -5.23 -9.33 11.15
CA PHE A 35 -5.39 -8.19 10.25
C PHE A 35 -5.97 -8.62 8.91
N SER A 36 -7.20 -8.22 8.63
CA SER A 36 -7.87 -8.49 7.36
C SER A 36 -7.91 -7.23 6.47
N PRO A 37 -7.80 -7.38 5.14
CA PRO A 37 -7.93 -6.25 4.22
C PRO A 37 -9.33 -5.65 4.27
N SER A 38 -9.43 -4.33 4.07
CA SER A 38 -10.71 -3.61 4.08
C SER A 38 -11.64 -4.02 2.94
N PHE A 39 -11.09 -4.53 1.84
CA PHE A 39 -11.84 -4.89 0.63
C PHE A 39 -11.42 -6.25 0.08
N GLY A 40 -12.29 -6.81 -0.73
CA GLY A 40 -12.02 -8.06 -1.44
C GLY A 40 -13.20 -9.03 -1.37
N TYR A 41 -12.98 -10.22 -1.86
CA TYR A 41 -13.98 -11.28 -1.85
C TYR A 41 -13.81 -12.17 -0.60
N GLU A 42 -14.90 -12.69 -0.07
CA GLU A 42 -14.87 -13.69 1.01
C GLU A 42 -14.13 -14.95 0.57
N ASP A 43 -14.35 -15.37 -0.68
CA ASP A 43 -13.60 -16.46 -1.29
C ASP A 43 -12.16 -16.04 -1.57
N ARG A 44 -11.26 -16.39 -0.67
CA ARG A 44 -9.82 -16.04 -0.72
C ARG A 44 -9.04 -16.79 -1.80
N SER A 45 -9.65 -17.73 -2.51
CA SER A 45 -9.03 -18.42 -3.65
C SER A 45 -9.03 -17.58 -4.94
N LYS A 46 -9.92 -16.59 -5.02
CA LYS A 46 -10.06 -15.74 -6.21
C LYS A 46 -8.92 -14.74 -6.36
N PRO A 47 -8.54 -14.40 -7.59
CA PRO A 47 -7.65 -13.28 -7.84
C PRO A 47 -8.19 -11.97 -7.22
N TYR A 48 -7.31 -11.17 -6.67
CA TYR A 48 -7.66 -9.91 -6.00
C TYR A 48 -8.67 -10.06 -4.84
N SER A 49 -8.72 -11.23 -4.23
CA SER A 49 -9.57 -11.48 -3.05
C SER A 49 -9.15 -10.67 -1.82
N ARG A 50 -7.94 -10.09 -1.84
CA ARG A 50 -7.41 -9.19 -0.81
C ARG A 50 -7.02 -7.87 -1.44
N LEU A 51 -7.76 -6.83 -1.11
CA LEU A 51 -7.49 -5.46 -1.53
C LEU A 51 -7.42 -4.57 -0.30
N TYR A 52 -6.35 -3.82 -0.20
CA TYR A 52 -6.02 -3.00 0.96
C TYR A 52 -6.32 -1.54 0.67
N SER A 53 -6.92 -0.85 1.63
CA SER A 53 -7.11 0.59 1.60
C SER A 53 -5.83 1.34 1.95
N PHE A 54 -5.83 2.65 1.75
CA PHE A 54 -4.74 3.51 2.24
C PHE A 54 -4.55 3.39 3.77
N ARG A 55 -5.66 3.28 4.51
CA ARG A 55 -5.62 3.12 5.97
C ARG A 55 -4.97 1.80 6.38
N ASP A 56 -5.28 0.73 5.64
CA ASP A 56 -4.64 -0.57 5.87
C ASP A 56 -3.12 -0.49 5.65
N LEU A 57 -2.67 0.25 4.63
CA LEU A 57 -1.24 0.41 4.39
C LEU A 57 -0.55 1.14 5.54
N VAL A 58 -1.17 2.21 6.05
CA VAL A 58 -0.64 2.94 7.21
C VAL A 58 -0.54 2.01 8.42
N ALA A 59 -1.61 1.31 8.74
CA ALA A 59 -1.63 0.36 9.85
C ALA A 59 -0.59 -0.76 9.69
N LEU A 60 -0.51 -1.36 8.51
CA LEU A 60 0.47 -2.41 8.20
C LEU A 60 1.91 -1.92 8.26
N LYS A 61 2.18 -0.67 7.89
CA LYS A 61 3.52 -0.08 8.02
C LYS A 61 3.93 0.04 9.48
N VAL A 62 3.02 0.52 10.33
CA VAL A 62 3.23 0.58 11.78
C VAL A 62 3.45 -0.82 12.36
N LEU A 63 2.59 -1.78 12.01
CA LEU A 63 2.72 -3.17 12.43
C LEU A 63 4.04 -3.80 11.97
N ASN A 64 4.50 -3.49 10.78
CA ASN A 64 5.80 -3.94 10.29
C ASN A 64 6.94 -3.45 11.19
N GLY A 65 6.96 -2.14 11.50
CA GLY A 65 7.93 -1.56 12.41
C GLY A 65 7.91 -2.24 13.78
N LEU A 66 6.74 -2.33 14.39
CA LEU A 66 6.58 -2.96 15.71
C LEU A 66 6.99 -4.45 15.70
N ARG A 67 6.50 -5.23 14.73
CA ARG A 67 6.70 -6.69 14.69
C ARG A 67 8.05 -7.10 14.15
N ASN A 68 8.44 -6.55 13.01
CA ASN A 68 9.58 -7.03 12.23
C ASN A 68 10.88 -6.28 12.52
N GLU A 69 10.81 -4.99 12.90
CA GLU A 69 11.98 -4.18 13.22
C GLU A 69 12.28 -4.23 14.72
N VAL A 70 11.30 -3.92 15.56
CA VAL A 70 11.47 -3.86 17.03
C VAL A 70 11.24 -5.19 17.73
N LYS A 71 10.65 -6.17 17.04
CA LYS A 71 10.41 -7.52 17.55
C LYS A 71 9.38 -7.59 18.71
N VAL A 72 8.36 -6.76 18.68
CA VAL A 72 7.22 -6.85 19.61
C VAL A 72 6.51 -8.19 19.38
N PRO A 73 6.20 -8.96 20.43
CA PRO A 73 5.49 -10.22 20.30
C PRO A 73 4.09 -10.06 19.68
N LEU A 74 3.68 -11.00 18.82
CA LEU A 74 2.37 -10.93 18.16
C LEU A 74 1.21 -11.00 19.17
N GLY A 75 1.37 -11.77 20.23
CA GLY A 75 0.39 -11.83 21.34
C GLY A 75 0.14 -10.44 21.92
N HIS A 76 1.21 -9.71 22.26
CA HIS A 76 1.08 -8.34 22.78
C HIS A 76 0.44 -7.39 21.75
N LEU A 77 0.78 -7.52 20.45
CA LEU A 77 0.13 -6.70 19.41
C LEU A 77 -1.38 -6.96 19.29
N ARG A 78 -1.85 -8.17 19.60
CA ARG A 78 -3.29 -8.48 19.67
C ARG A 78 -3.95 -7.77 20.84
N GLU A 79 -3.35 -7.82 22.03
CA GLU A 79 -3.83 -7.13 23.21
C GLU A 79 -3.87 -5.61 22.99
N VAL A 80 -2.83 -5.04 22.35
CA VAL A 80 -2.79 -3.63 21.96
C VAL A 80 -3.94 -3.29 21.00
N LYS A 81 -4.20 -4.14 20.01
CA LYS A 81 -5.32 -3.93 19.06
C LYS A 81 -6.65 -3.88 19.80
N GLU A 82 -6.93 -4.85 20.66
CA GLU A 82 -8.17 -4.90 21.44
C GLU A 82 -8.32 -3.66 22.34
N ARG A 83 -7.24 -3.25 22.97
CA ARG A 83 -7.24 -2.08 23.86
C ARG A 83 -7.47 -0.77 23.10
N LEU A 84 -6.80 -0.56 21.97
CA LEU A 84 -7.02 0.62 21.11
C LEU A 84 -8.45 0.68 20.59
N LEU A 85 -9.02 -0.46 20.21
CA LEU A 85 -10.43 -0.53 19.80
C LEU A 85 -11.38 -0.12 20.94
N SER A 86 -11.09 -0.56 22.18
CA SER A 86 -11.91 -0.21 23.35
C SER A 86 -11.83 1.27 23.72
N LEU A 87 -10.75 1.93 23.40
CA LEU A 87 -10.55 3.38 23.57
C LEU A 87 -11.14 4.22 22.45
N GLY A 88 -11.78 3.58 21.45
CA GLY A 88 -12.33 4.24 20.28
C GLY A 88 -11.29 4.58 19.21
N GLU A 89 -10.05 4.26 19.43
CA GLU A 89 -8.97 4.41 18.45
C GLU A 89 -9.12 3.37 17.35
N ARG A 90 -9.62 3.79 16.21
CA ARG A 90 -9.92 2.89 15.08
C ARG A 90 -8.69 2.29 14.43
N LEU A 91 -7.52 2.88 14.65
CA LEU A 91 -6.44 2.64 13.73
C LEU A 91 -5.05 2.74 14.38
N TRP A 92 -4.27 1.75 14.11
CA TRP A 92 -2.83 1.72 14.32
C TRP A 92 -2.07 2.92 13.74
N GLY A 93 -2.69 3.65 12.79
CA GLY A 93 -2.06 4.76 12.09
C GLY A 93 -2.61 6.15 12.42
N GLU A 94 -3.63 6.26 13.26
CA GLU A 94 -4.17 7.56 13.71
C GLU A 94 -3.47 8.03 14.98
N THR A 95 -3.07 7.10 15.86
CA THR A 95 -2.36 7.38 17.09
C THR A 95 -0.85 7.19 16.90
N THR A 96 -0.04 8.10 17.46
CA THR A 96 1.41 7.91 17.49
C THR A 96 1.75 6.84 18.52
N LEU A 97 2.28 5.72 18.07
CA LEU A 97 2.70 4.62 18.92
C LEU A 97 4.22 4.64 19.13
N TYR A 98 4.61 4.38 20.33
CA TYR A 98 6.00 4.27 20.75
C TYR A 98 6.26 2.86 21.27
N VAL A 99 7.53 2.49 21.43
CA VAL A 99 7.90 1.19 22.02
C VAL A 99 8.86 1.41 23.17
N HIS A 100 8.52 0.84 24.31
CA HIS A 100 9.37 0.78 25.49
C HIS A 100 9.47 -0.67 25.96
N ASN A 101 10.69 -1.23 26.02
CA ASN A 101 10.93 -2.63 26.45
C ASN A 101 10.05 -3.68 25.73
N LYS A 102 9.80 -3.52 24.44
CA LYS A 102 8.89 -4.34 23.60
C LYS A 102 7.40 -4.23 23.96
N HIS A 103 7.02 -3.29 24.79
CA HIS A 103 5.64 -2.91 25.04
C HIS A 103 5.26 -1.68 24.23
N VAL A 104 4.03 -1.64 23.76
CA VAL A 104 3.51 -0.51 22.98
C VAL A 104 2.97 0.55 23.93
N VAL A 105 3.39 1.78 23.70
CA VAL A 105 3.07 2.96 24.51
C VAL A 105 2.43 4.01 23.61
N PHE A 106 1.51 4.80 24.12
CA PHE A 106 0.87 5.92 23.41
C PHE A 106 0.72 7.12 24.34
N VAL A 107 0.43 8.28 23.76
CA VAL A 107 -0.01 9.44 24.55
C VAL A 107 -1.52 9.29 24.74
N ASN A 108 -1.95 9.12 25.96
CA ASN A 108 -3.36 9.04 26.29
C ASN A 108 -4.01 10.42 26.07
N PRO A 109 -5.01 10.55 25.19
CA PRO A 109 -5.61 11.84 24.86
C PRO A 109 -6.41 12.47 26.03
N GLU A 110 -6.79 11.68 27.03
CA GLU A 110 -7.52 12.19 28.21
C GLU A 110 -6.59 12.74 29.28
N THR A 111 -5.41 12.13 29.45
CA THR A 111 -4.47 12.49 30.53
C THR A 111 -3.24 13.25 30.02
N ASP A 112 -3.02 13.29 28.72
CA ASP A 112 -1.83 13.83 28.04
C ASP A 112 -0.52 13.23 28.58
N THR A 113 -0.58 11.99 29.04
CA THR A 113 0.56 11.24 29.57
C THR A 113 0.92 10.06 28.68
N LEU A 114 2.20 9.66 28.73
CA LEU A 114 2.66 8.42 28.09
C LEU A 114 2.23 7.23 28.91
N GLU A 115 1.45 6.35 28.31
CA GLU A 115 0.92 5.15 28.95
C GLU A 115 1.17 3.89 28.12
N GLU A 116 1.44 2.78 28.76
CA GLU A 116 1.45 1.49 28.11
C GLU A 116 0.02 1.11 27.70
N VAL A 117 -0.16 0.76 26.42
CA VAL A 117 -1.50 0.52 25.84
C VAL A 117 -2.27 -0.56 26.57
N VAL A 118 -1.61 -1.65 26.98
CA VAL A 118 -2.27 -2.81 27.60
C VAL A 118 -2.51 -2.62 29.08
N SER A 119 -1.49 -2.22 29.84
CA SER A 119 -1.58 -2.09 31.28
C SER A 119 -2.14 -0.75 31.77
N GLY A 120 -2.09 0.28 30.94
CA GLY A 120 -2.43 1.65 31.34
C GLY A 120 -1.41 2.28 32.31
N GLN A 121 -0.24 1.67 32.48
CA GLN A 121 0.80 2.23 33.35
C GLN A 121 1.51 3.40 32.70
N GLY A 122 1.67 4.49 33.43
CA GLY A 122 2.43 5.64 32.99
C GLY A 122 3.90 5.32 32.76
N VAL A 123 4.48 5.86 31.69
CA VAL A 123 5.89 5.68 31.32
C VAL A 123 6.63 6.98 31.51
N LEU A 124 7.62 6.96 32.40
CA LEU A 124 8.38 8.17 32.80
C LEU A 124 9.54 8.52 31.84
N GLN A 125 9.89 7.65 30.92
CA GLN A 125 10.99 7.86 29.99
C GLN A 125 10.50 7.88 28.56
N ILE A 126 11.01 8.80 27.75
CA ILE A 126 10.66 8.92 26.32
C ILE A 126 11.12 7.66 25.58
N PRO A 127 10.21 6.96 24.93
CA PRO A 127 10.52 5.75 24.17
C PRO A 127 11.36 6.02 22.92
N LEU A 128 12.18 5.06 22.54
CA LEU A 128 13.22 5.20 21.54
C LEU A 128 12.74 5.12 20.07
N LEU A 129 11.51 4.74 19.78
CA LEU A 129 11.08 4.57 18.40
C LEU A 129 9.63 5.02 18.18
N VAL A 130 9.46 5.95 17.24
CA VAL A 130 8.15 6.35 16.73
C VAL A 130 7.86 5.53 15.47
N ALA A 131 6.85 4.70 15.51
CA ALA A 131 6.35 4.07 14.31
C ALA A 131 5.51 5.09 13.52
N SER A 132 6.16 5.90 12.68
CA SER A 132 5.48 6.82 11.77
C SER A 132 5.45 6.27 10.35
N ALA A 133 4.34 6.42 9.67
CA ALA A 133 4.21 6.01 8.29
C ALA A 133 4.07 7.22 7.38
N ASN A 134 5.16 7.63 6.75
CA ASN A 134 5.05 8.57 5.61
C ASN A 134 4.56 7.83 4.36
N MET A 135 3.35 7.27 4.49
CA MET A 135 2.78 6.38 3.49
C MET A 135 2.39 7.14 2.21
N ARG A 136 1.98 8.41 2.33
CA ARG A 136 1.64 9.23 1.17
C ARG A 136 2.82 9.40 0.23
N GLU A 137 3.99 9.67 0.80
CA GLU A 137 5.23 9.79 0.03
C GLU A 137 5.67 8.45 -0.54
N ALA A 138 5.55 7.37 0.23
CA ALA A 138 5.85 6.03 -0.24
C ALA A 138 4.95 5.61 -1.42
N ILE A 139 3.66 5.95 -1.39
CA ILE A 139 2.74 5.71 -2.51
C ILE A 139 3.09 6.57 -3.71
N ARG A 140 3.42 7.85 -3.49
CA ARG A 140 3.87 8.74 -4.57
C ARG A 140 5.10 8.16 -5.27
N LEU A 141 6.09 7.70 -4.50
CA LEU A 141 7.30 7.09 -5.04
C LEU A 141 7.03 5.74 -5.74
N LEU A 142 6.07 4.95 -5.24
CA LEU A 142 5.68 3.70 -5.88
C LEU A 142 5.00 3.93 -7.24
N ASN A 143 4.17 4.98 -7.32
CA ASN A 143 3.48 5.35 -8.55
C ASN A 143 4.41 6.09 -9.53
N GLN A 144 5.55 6.58 -9.08
CA GLN A 144 6.59 7.08 -9.96
C GLN A 144 7.28 5.90 -10.64
N ARG A 145 7.12 5.84 -11.96
CA ARG A 145 7.89 4.89 -12.76
C ARG A 145 9.37 5.25 -12.68
N LYS A 146 10.22 4.22 -12.66
CA LYS A 146 11.67 4.46 -12.73
C LYS A 146 11.98 5.17 -14.04
N PRO A 147 12.78 6.25 -14.03
CA PRO A 147 13.13 6.97 -15.25
C PRO A 147 13.67 6.05 -16.36
N GLU A 148 14.39 4.99 -15.97
CA GLU A 148 14.97 4.03 -16.90
C GLU A 148 13.91 3.18 -17.64
N THR A 149 12.65 3.19 -17.21
CA THR A 149 11.54 2.45 -17.86
C THR A 149 10.71 3.30 -18.80
N ILE A 150 10.94 4.61 -18.86
CA ILE A 150 10.24 5.52 -19.76
C ILE A 150 10.60 5.18 -21.21
N GLY A 151 9.61 5.16 -22.09
CA GLY A 151 9.78 4.80 -23.50
C GLY A 151 10.12 3.34 -23.78
N LYS A 152 10.17 2.47 -22.76
CA LYS A 152 10.49 1.05 -22.90
C LYS A 152 9.26 0.16 -22.76
N PHE A 153 9.39 -1.07 -23.25
CA PHE A 153 8.34 -2.09 -23.21
C PHE A 153 8.84 -3.35 -22.49
N GLU A 154 7.91 -4.07 -21.89
CA GLU A 154 8.20 -5.33 -21.23
C GLU A 154 7.08 -6.33 -21.47
N LYS A 155 7.44 -7.63 -21.45
CA LYS A 155 6.49 -8.72 -21.47
C LYS A 155 6.66 -9.51 -20.18
N LYS A 156 5.63 -9.51 -19.34
CA LYS A 156 5.64 -10.24 -18.07
C LYS A 156 4.57 -11.32 -18.08
N ARG A 157 4.93 -12.48 -17.56
CA ARG A 157 3.99 -13.57 -17.37
C ARG A 157 2.87 -13.12 -16.42
N ASN A 158 1.62 -13.41 -16.81
CA ASN A 158 0.39 -13.06 -16.09
C ASN A 158 0.10 -11.54 -15.98
N VAL A 159 0.70 -10.71 -16.83
CA VAL A 159 0.36 -9.29 -16.94
C VAL A 159 -0.26 -9.04 -18.31
N ALA A 160 -1.48 -8.46 -18.34
CA ALA A 160 -2.23 -8.16 -19.57
C ALA A 160 -2.25 -9.34 -20.57
N ASP A 161 -2.57 -10.53 -20.09
CA ASP A 161 -2.62 -11.79 -20.88
C ASP A 161 -1.32 -12.08 -21.64
N ASN A 162 -0.18 -11.81 -21.02
CA ASN A 162 1.16 -11.93 -21.62
C ASN A 162 1.41 -11.02 -22.84
N GLN A 163 0.63 -9.95 -22.99
CA GLN A 163 0.85 -8.95 -24.01
C GLN A 163 2.09 -8.10 -23.70
N LEU A 164 2.59 -7.43 -24.75
CA LEU A 164 3.61 -6.42 -24.58
C LEU A 164 3.00 -5.17 -23.92
N VAL A 165 3.53 -4.75 -22.79
CA VAL A 165 3.07 -3.58 -22.04
C VAL A 165 4.15 -2.50 -21.98
N ILE A 166 3.73 -1.27 -21.73
CA ILE A 166 4.66 -0.18 -21.42
C ILE A 166 5.33 -0.50 -20.09
N ALA A 167 6.67 -0.49 -20.06
CA ALA A 167 7.46 -0.95 -18.93
C ALA A 167 7.12 -0.19 -17.63
N GLY A 168 6.95 -0.93 -16.53
CA GLY A 168 6.51 -0.38 -15.26
C GLY A 168 4.99 -0.12 -15.17
N THR A 169 4.21 -0.54 -16.17
CA THR A 169 2.73 -0.42 -16.18
C THR A 169 2.07 -1.77 -16.52
N ARG A 170 0.73 -1.77 -16.56
CA ARG A 170 -0.06 -2.89 -17.12
C ARG A 170 -0.77 -2.50 -18.42
N ILE A 171 -0.37 -1.37 -19.02
CA ILE A 171 -1.01 -0.82 -20.21
C ILE A 171 -0.42 -1.49 -21.45
N PRO A 172 -1.22 -2.25 -22.23
CA PRO A 172 -0.75 -2.86 -23.46
C PRO A 172 -0.35 -1.82 -24.49
N VAL A 173 0.77 -2.03 -25.15
CA VAL A 173 1.22 -1.18 -26.26
C VAL A 173 0.15 -1.09 -27.35
N GLN A 174 -0.57 -2.19 -27.57
CA GLN A 174 -1.64 -2.27 -28.57
C GLN A 174 -2.80 -1.30 -28.29
N ASN A 175 -3.10 -1.04 -27.01
CA ASN A 175 -4.16 -0.08 -26.65
C ASN A 175 -3.79 1.34 -27.09
N ILE A 176 -2.55 1.75 -26.87
CA ILE A 176 -2.06 3.08 -27.29
C ILE A 176 -2.08 3.20 -28.82
N LYS A 177 -1.67 2.15 -29.52
CA LYS A 177 -1.74 2.12 -30.99
C LYS A 177 -3.18 2.20 -31.51
N ALA A 178 -4.13 1.54 -30.85
CA ALA A 178 -5.54 1.59 -31.22
C ALA A 178 -6.11 3.00 -31.07
N PHE A 179 -5.79 3.73 -29.99
CA PHE A 179 -6.18 5.13 -29.80
C PHE A 179 -5.59 6.02 -30.91
N ALA A 180 -4.30 5.87 -31.21
CA ALA A 180 -3.64 6.63 -32.25
C ALA A 180 -4.24 6.35 -33.66
N ALA A 181 -4.57 5.08 -33.94
CA ALA A 181 -5.21 4.69 -35.20
C ALA A 181 -6.62 5.28 -35.36
N GLN A 182 -7.29 5.59 -34.26
CA GLN A 182 -8.59 6.28 -34.25
C GLN A 182 -8.46 7.82 -34.30
N GLY A 183 -7.24 8.35 -34.44
CA GLY A 183 -6.99 9.77 -34.60
C GLY A 183 -6.82 10.56 -33.29
N TYR A 184 -6.72 9.87 -32.14
CA TYR A 184 -6.44 10.55 -30.86
C TYR A 184 -5.04 11.14 -30.87
N SER A 185 -4.91 12.39 -30.41
CA SER A 185 -3.62 13.04 -30.22
C SER A 185 -2.90 12.47 -28.98
N VAL A 186 -1.58 12.70 -28.88
CA VAL A 186 -0.77 12.31 -27.73
C VAL A 186 -1.35 12.88 -26.43
N ASP A 187 -1.80 14.15 -26.45
CA ASP A 187 -2.39 14.81 -25.28
C ASP A 187 -3.71 14.17 -24.85
N GLN A 188 -4.56 13.80 -25.82
CA GLN A 188 -5.80 13.08 -25.54
C GLN A 188 -5.54 11.70 -24.95
N ILE A 189 -4.58 10.96 -25.52
CA ILE A 189 -4.17 9.65 -24.96
C ILE A 189 -3.61 9.80 -23.54
N LYS A 190 -2.87 10.87 -23.27
CA LYS A 190 -2.34 11.15 -21.93
C LYS A 190 -3.44 11.48 -20.91
N LEU A 191 -4.55 12.08 -21.32
CA LEU A 191 -5.72 12.28 -20.46
C LEU A 191 -6.36 10.94 -20.06
N GLU A 192 -6.43 9.97 -20.99
CA GLU A 192 -6.96 8.62 -20.71
C GLU A 192 -5.98 7.78 -19.87
N TYR A 193 -4.67 8.00 -20.03
CA TYR A 193 -3.62 7.28 -19.32
C TYR A 193 -2.66 8.24 -18.60
N PRO A 194 -3.10 8.89 -17.50
CA PRO A 194 -2.30 9.93 -16.81
C PRO A 194 -0.96 9.45 -16.24
N THR A 195 -0.78 8.14 -16.11
CA THR A 195 0.47 7.53 -15.63
C THR A 195 1.53 7.39 -16.71
N LEU A 196 1.17 7.62 -17.99
CA LEU A 196 2.10 7.58 -19.10
C LEU A 196 2.72 8.96 -19.34
N THR A 197 3.98 8.94 -19.77
CA THR A 197 4.65 10.12 -20.28
C THR A 197 4.37 10.28 -21.78
N GLU A 198 4.61 11.46 -22.32
CA GLU A 198 4.54 11.70 -23.76
C GLU A 198 5.51 10.79 -24.54
N GLU A 199 6.69 10.55 -23.97
CA GLU A 199 7.69 9.65 -24.52
C GLU A 199 7.19 8.20 -24.62
N ASP A 200 6.47 7.71 -23.60
CA ASP A 200 5.86 6.38 -23.62
C ASP A 200 4.84 6.24 -24.74
N ILE A 201 3.99 7.26 -24.89
CA ILE A 201 2.93 7.26 -25.91
C ILE A 201 3.56 7.30 -27.30
N ARG A 202 4.51 8.18 -27.54
CA ARG A 202 5.24 8.27 -28.82
C ARG A 202 6.00 6.99 -29.14
N ALA A 203 6.70 6.40 -28.16
CA ALA A 203 7.39 5.14 -28.32
C ALA A 203 6.41 4.01 -28.67
N ALA A 204 5.24 3.94 -28.00
CA ALA A 204 4.23 2.93 -28.28
C ALA A 204 3.61 3.07 -29.68
N ILE A 205 3.32 4.29 -30.13
CA ILE A 205 2.81 4.56 -31.48
C ILE A 205 3.81 4.08 -32.55
N ASN A 206 5.09 4.39 -32.36
CA ASN A 206 6.17 4.06 -33.28
C ASN A 206 6.69 2.63 -33.16
N TYR A 207 6.19 1.86 -32.19
CA TYR A 207 6.64 0.50 -32.00
C TYR A 207 6.21 -0.40 -33.16
N HIS A 208 7.15 -0.98 -33.87
CA HIS A 208 6.93 -2.04 -34.86
C HIS A 208 7.49 -3.33 -34.28
N ALA A 209 6.63 -4.37 -34.18
CA ALA A 209 7.13 -5.69 -33.84
C ALA A 209 8.14 -6.09 -34.93
N ALA A 210 9.36 -6.43 -34.53
CA ALA A 210 10.29 -7.06 -35.48
C ALA A 210 9.64 -8.34 -36.01
N ALA A 211 9.53 -8.45 -37.32
CA ALA A 211 8.94 -9.60 -38.02
C ALA A 211 9.79 -10.85 -37.79
#